data_d930315315454ca67dc98664b967f71e
#
_entry.id   d930315315454ca67dc98664b967f71e
#
_cell.length_a   1.000
_cell.length_b   1.000
_cell.length_c   1.000
_cell.angle_alpha   90.00
_cell.angle_beta   90.00
_cell.angle_gamma   90.00
#
_symmetry.space_group_name_H-M   'P 1'
#
loop_
_entity.id
_entity.type
_entity.pdbx_description
1 polymer ?
#
loop_
_entity_poly.entity_id
_entity_poly.type
_entity_poly.pdbx_seq_one_letter_code
_entity_poly.pdbx_strand_id
1 'polypeptide(L)'
;QFVELKIGPNKGEKAPIELAAMLEAKPRLAPEKIDLNHIDYEADVLVIGGGGAGTAAAIMASEAGAKVLLATKLRVGDANTMMAEGGIQAADKPNDSPAQHYLDAFGGGHFDGKPELVYTLVNKAPSVIKWLNDLGVEFDKEADGTMVTTHGGGTSRKRMHACKDYSGAEIMRTLRDEAFNRADKIKVVDFTAAIEILKDEKGNAAGAILMNMETKELMVAKAKVVIIATG
;
A
#
# COMPACT_ATOMS: atom_id res chain seq x y z
N GLN A 1 -5.11 -5.87 32.80
CA GLN A 1 -4.35 -7.10 33.00
C GLN A 1 -3.47 -7.35 31.78
N PHE A 2 -2.20 -7.74 31.98
CA PHE A 2 -1.26 -8.05 30.90
C PHE A 2 -1.01 -9.56 30.85
N VAL A 3 -0.86 -10.08 29.63
CA VAL A 3 -0.52 -11.49 29.35
C VAL A 3 0.63 -11.55 28.36
N GLU A 4 1.36 -12.67 28.31
CA GLU A 4 2.37 -12.89 27.29
C GLU A 4 1.73 -13.36 25.99
N LEU A 5 2.17 -12.78 24.86
CA LEU A 5 1.77 -13.23 23.53
C LEU A 5 2.35 -14.62 23.23
N LYS A 6 1.53 -15.50 22.68
CA LYS A 6 1.87 -16.90 22.40
C LYS A 6 2.29 -17.16 20.96
N ILE A 7 1.93 -16.29 20.04
CA ILE A 7 2.13 -16.44 18.60
C ILE A 7 2.68 -15.14 17.97
N GLY A 8 3.16 -15.24 16.75
CA GLY A 8 3.63 -14.10 15.96
C GLY A 8 5.05 -13.64 16.31
N PRO A 9 5.52 -12.59 15.64
CA PRO A 9 6.88 -12.07 15.82
C PRO A 9 7.14 -11.50 17.23
N ASN A 10 6.08 -11.08 17.92
CA ASN A 10 6.15 -10.54 19.30
C ASN A 10 5.86 -11.60 20.37
N LYS A 11 6.00 -12.89 20.05
CA LYS A 11 5.81 -13.98 21.03
C LYS A 11 6.73 -13.80 22.25
N GLY A 12 6.13 -13.87 23.44
CA GLY A 12 6.82 -13.69 24.74
C GLY A 12 6.76 -12.24 25.25
N GLU A 13 6.35 -11.27 24.45
CA GLU A 13 6.13 -9.90 24.92
C GLU A 13 4.80 -9.77 25.69
N LYS A 14 4.76 -8.82 26.62
CA LYS A 14 3.56 -8.55 27.40
C LYS A 14 2.64 -7.58 26.66
N ALA A 15 1.37 -7.94 26.52
CA ALA A 15 0.33 -7.13 25.92
C ALA A 15 -0.91 -7.07 26.82
N PRO A 16 -1.75 -6.03 26.72
CA PRO A 16 -3.07 -6.03 27.32
C PRO A 16 -3.87 -7.26 26.87
N ILE A 17 -4.64 -7.85 27.79
CA ILE A 17 -5.35 -9.11 27.52
C ILE A 17 -6.32 -9.00 26.33
N GLU A 18 -6.92 -7.84 26.13
CA GLU A 18 -7.84 -7.56 25.02
C GLU A 18 -7.08 -7.56 23.68
N LEU A 19 -5.89 -6.97 23.66
CA LEU A 19 -5.03 -6.96 22.46
C LEU A 19 -4.52 -8.37 22.16
N ALA A 20 -4.06 -9.10 23.19
CA ALA A 20 -3.62 -10.48 23.01
C ALA A 20 -4.74 -11.37 22.47
N ALA A 21 -5.97 -11.21 22.97
CA ALA A 21 -7.13 -11.97 22.50
C ALA A 21 -7.45 -11.66 21.02
N MET A 22 -7.23 -10.43 20.55
CA MET A 22 -7.40 -10.06 19.13
C MET A 22 -6.28 -10.67 18.26
N LEU A 23 -5.03 -10.54 18.68
CA LEU A 23 -3.86 -11.04 17.95
C LEU A 23 -3.81 -12.56 17.86
N GLU A 24 -4.31 -13.26 18.90
CA GLU A 24 -4.33 -14.72 18.99
C GLU A 24 -5.69 -15.33 18.57
N ALA A 25 -6.62 -14.49 18.08
CA ALA A 25 -7.92 -14.96 17.63
C ALA A 25 -7.76 -15.95 16.46
N LYS A 26 -8.53 -17.05 16.52
CA LYS A 26 -8.61 -17.97 15.40
C LYS A 26 -9.51 -17.40 14.31
N PRO A 27 -9.25 -17.73 13.02
CA PRO A 27 -10.14 -17.38 11.94
C PRO A 27 -11.58 -17.85 12.23
N ARG A 28 -12.55 -17.01 11.90
CA ARG A 28 -13.98 -17.37 12.03
C ARG A 28 -14.53 -18.05 10.79
N LEU A 29 -13.65 -18.35 9.84
CA LEU A 29 -14.01 -19.12 8.66
C LEU A 29 -14.28 -20.57 9.05
N ALA A 30 -15.32 -21.15 8.48
CA ALA A 30 -15.60 -22.56 8.52
C ALA A 30 -14.93 -23.21 7.30
N PRO A 31 -13.75 -23.85 7.44
CA PRO A 31 -12.99 -24.34 6.28
C PRO A 31 -13.79 -25.31 5.41
N GLU A 32 -14.70 -26.07 6.03
CA GLU A 32 -15.60 -27.02 5.35
C GLU A 32 -16.60 -26.36 4.39
N LYS A 33 -16.76 -25.03 4.48
CA LYS A 33 -17.63 -24.24 3.58
C LYS A 33 -16.89 -23.68 2.37
N ILE A 34 -15.59 -23.93 2.26
CA ILE A 34 -14.74 -23.38 1.21
C ILE A 34 -14.18 -24.52 0.39
N ASP A 35 -14.58 -24.58 -0.88
CA ASP A 35 -13.97 -25.51 -1.84
C ASP A 35 -12.73 -24.86 -2.46
N LEU A 36 -11.55 -25.24 -1.94
CA LEU A 36 -10.27 -24.75 -2.47
C LEU A 36 -9.92 -25.29 -3.87
N ASN A 37 -10.69 -26.26 -4.41
CA ASN A 37 -10.51 -26.73 -5.78
C ASN A 37 -11.25 -25.83 -6.77
N HIS A 38 -12.23 -25.05 -6.32
CA HIS A 38 -12.89 -24.03 -7.13
C HIS A 38 -12.10 -22.71 -7.00
N ILE A 39 -11.44 -22.33 -8.08
CA ILE A 39 -10.62 -21.09 -8.12
C ILE A 39 -11.42 -20.04 -8.89
N ASP A 40 -11.84 -18.98 -8.19
CA ASP A 40 -12.58 -17.86 -8.79
C ASP A 40 -11.66 -16.89 -9.52
N TYR A 41 -10.45 -16.70 -8.97
CA TYR A 41 -9.42 -15.82 -9.54
C TYR A 41 -8.06 -16.49 -9.54
N GLU A 42 -7.34 -16.39 -10.68
CA GLU A 42 -5.95 -16.80 -10.77
C GLU A 42 -5.11 -15.65 -11.32
N ALA A 43 -4.03 -15.30 -10.62
CA ALA A 43 -3.13 -14.22 -10.97
C ALA A 43 -1.66 -14.57 -10.65
N ASP A 44 -0.72 -13.83 -11.22
CA ASP A 44 0.68 -13.92 -10.80
C ASP A 44 0.86 -13.20 -9.45
N VAL A 45 0.22 -12.02 -9.30
CA VAL A 45 0.31 -11.20 -8.11
C VAL A 45 -1.09 -10.85 -7.61
N LEU A 46 -1.39 -11.17 -6.36
CA LEU A 46 -2.55 -10.65 -5.64
C LEU A 46 -2.11 -9.45 -4.80
N VAL A 47 -2.69 -8.29 -5.05
CA VAL A 47 -2.52 -7.10 -4.23
C VAL A 47 -3.76 -6.90 -3.38
N ILE A 48 -3.60 -6.81 -2.07
CA ILE A 48 -4.68 -6.59 -1.10
C ILE A 48 -4.60 -5.16 -0.58
N GLY A 49 -5.54 -4.33 -1.03
CA GLY A 49 -5.62 -2.91 -0.69
C GLY A 49 -5.48 -1.99 -1.91
N GLY A 50 -6.49 -1.14 -2.13
CA GLY A 50 -6.61 -0.24 -3.29
C GLY A 50 -6.20 1.21 -3.01
N GLY A 51 -5.37 1.45 -1.98
CA GLY A 51 -4.76 2.75 -1.71
C GLY A 51 -3.53 3.03 -2.58
N GLY A 52 -2.83 4.12 -2.34
CA GLY A 52 -1.65 4.55 -3.10
C GLY A 52 -0.59 3.46 -3.22
N ALA A 53 -0.23 2.79 -2.12
CA ALA A 53 0.78 1.75 -2.11
C ALA A 53 0.35 0.51 -2.93
N GLY A 54 -0.88 0.05 -2.74
CA GLY A 54 -1.38 -1.14 -3.44
C GLY A 54 -1.58 -0.88 -4.93
N THR A 55 -2.15 0.26 -5.30
CA THR A 55 -2.34 0.62 -6.71
C THR A 55 -1.00 0.81 -7.42
N ALA A 56 -0.03 1.47 -6.77
CA ALA A 56 1.33 1.59 -7.32
C ALA A 56 1.99 0.21 -7.49
N ALA A 57 1.86 -0.69 -6.50
CA ALA A 57 2.39 -2.05 -6.61
C ALA A 57 1.74 -2.83 -7.76
N ALA A 58 0.42 -2.68 -7.95
CA ALA A 58 -0.30 -3.31 -9.06
C ALA A 58 0.18 -2.81 -10.43
N ILE A 59 0.34 -1.50 -10.57
CA ILE A 59 0.85 -0.89 -11.81
C ILE A 59 2.26 -1.39 -12.11
N MET A 60 3.18 -1.31 -11.15
CA MET A 60 4.56 -1.74 -11.34
C MET A 60 4.68 -3.25 -11.62
N ALA A 61 3.87 -4.09 -10.98
CA ALA A 61 3.82 -5.51 -11.28
C ALA A 61 3.32 -5.78 -12.72
N SER A 62 2.32 -5.03 -13.17
CA SER A 62 1.81 -5.13 -14.55
C SER A 62 2.84 -4.69 -15.60
N GLU A 63 3.62 -3.65 -15.30
CA GLU A 63 4.74 -3.18 -16.14
C GLU A 63 5.85 -4.23 -16.24
N ALA A 64 6.07 -5.00 -15.17
CA ALA A 64 6.97 -6.16 -15.18
C ALA A 64 6.39 -7.39 -15.90
N GLY A 65 5.20 -7.31 -16.47
CA GLY A 65 4.56 -8.36 -17.25
C GLY A 65 3.62 -9.29 -16.46
N ALA A 66 3.43 -9.08 -15.17
CA ALA A 66 2.58 -9.92 -14.33
C ALA A 66 1.09 -9.66 -14.59
N LYS A 67 0.29 -10.73 -14.48
CA LYS A 67 -1.18 -10.62 -14.31
C LYS A 67 -1.48 -10.32 -12.84
N VAL A 68 -2.20 -9.24 -12.59
CA VAL A 68 -2.47 -8.74 -11.25
C VAL A 68 -3.95 -8.82 -10.92
N LEU A 69 -4.26 -9.31 -9.73
CA LEU A 69 -5.56 -9.14 -9.09
C LEU A 69 -5.40 -8.10 -7.98
N LEU A 70 -6.11 -6.97 -8.07
CA LEU A 70 -6.16 -5.94 -7.05
C LEU A 70 -7.50 -6.03 -6.33
N ALA A 71 -7.49 -6.56 -5.11
CA ALA A 71 -8.66 -6.70 -4.26
C ALA A 71 -8.71 -5.56 -3.23
N THR A 72 -9.85 -4.88 -3.14
CA THR A 72 -10.02 -3.77 -2.21
C THR A 72 -11.38 -3.78 -1.52
N LYS A 73 -11.37 -3.53 -0.23
CA LYS A 73 -12.56 -3.53 0.63
C LYS A 73 -13.58 -2.44 0.24
N LEU A 74 -13.10 -1.31 -0.27
CA LEU A 74 -13.91 -0.24 -0.83
C LEU A 74 -13.66 -0.15 -2.33
N ARG A 75 -13.99 0.95 -3.00
CA ARG A 75 -13.56 1.19 -4.38
C ARG A 75 -12.06 1.45 -4.41
N VAL A 76 -11.41 1.10 -5.51
CA VAL A 76 -10.02 1.46 -5.70
C VAL A 76 -9.85 2.99 -5.63
N GLY A 77 -8.92 3.43 -4.80
CA GLY A 77 -8.70 4.84 -4.50
C GLY A 77 -9.41 5.35 -3.25
N ASP A 78 -10.48 4.73 -2.79
CA ASP A 78 -11.15 5.12 -1.54
C ASP A 78 -10.31 4.68 -0.33
N ALA A 79 -9.24 5.43 -0.05
CA ALA A 79 -8.24 5.11 0.97
C ALA A 79 -7.65 6.38 1.59
N ASN A 80 -6.87 6.23 2.65
CA ASN A 80 -6.24 7.36 3.33
C ASN A 80 -5.36 8.21 2.41
N THR A 81 -4.78 7.63 1.35
CA THR A 81 -4.02 8.39 0.36
C THR A 81 -4.85 9.49 -0.27
N MET A 82 -6.13 9.20 -0.62
CA MET A 82 -7.02 10.22 -1.22
C MET A 82 -7.30 11.39 -0.28
N MET A 83 -7.20 11.16 1.02
CA MET A 83 -7.48 12.18 2.06
C MET A 83 -6.28 13.07 2.35
N ALA A 84 -5.12 12.81 1.78
CA ALA A 84 -3.90 13.60 2.02
C ALA A 84 -3.95 14.93 1.29
N GLU A 85 -3.84 16.03 2.02
CA GLU A 85 -3.92 17.39 1.50
C GLU A 85 -2.54 18.00 1.20
N GLY A 86 -1.58 17.79 2.12
CA GLY A 86 -0.31 18.52 2.16
C GLY A 86 0.65 18.26 1.01
N GLY A 87 0.77 17.05 0.54
CA GLY A 87 1.71 16.67 -0.51
C GLY A 87 2.64 15.51 -0.15
N ILE A 88 3.62 15.27 -1.01
CA ILE A 88 4.61 14.20 -0.86
C ILE A 88 6.02 14.77 -0.85
N GLN A 89 6.85 14.32 0.07
CA GLN A 89 8.21 14.84 0.23
C GLN A 89 9.24 14.04 -0.58
N ALA A 90 10.08 14.75 -1.33
CA ALA A 90 11.21 14.17 -2.06
C ALA A 90 12.35 15.19 -2.18
N ALA A 91 13.55 14.75 -1.85
CA ALA A 91 14.76 15.58 -1.95
C ALA A 91 15.32 15.53 -3.38
N ASP A 92 14.67 16.24 -4.31
CA ASP A 92 14.99 16.26 -5.75
C ASP A 92 15.63 17.59 -6.20
N LYS A 93 15.82 18.56 -5.29
CA LYS A 93 16.41 19.87 -5.60
C LYS A 93 17.89 19.94 -5.28
N PRO A 94 18.67 20.80 -5.99
CA PRO A 94 20.14 20.90 -5.79
C PRO A 94 20.59 21.29 -4.38
N ASN A 95 19.73 21.97 -3.62
CA ASN A 95 20.00 22.44 -2.26
C ASN A 95 19.51 21.46 -1.18
N ASP A 96 19.12 20.26 -1.58
CA ASP A 96 18.64 19.20 -0.68
C ASP A 96 19.30 17.86 -1.04
N SER A 97 19.11 16.83 -0.21
CA SER A 97 19.62 15.50 -0.46
C SER A 97 18.81 14.42 0.26
N PRO A 98 18.80 13.17 -0.24
CA PRO A 98 18.21 12.05 0.50
C PRO A 98 18.80 11.90 1.92
N ALA A 99 20.08 12.20 2.11
CA ALA A 99 20.71 12.16 3.46
C ALA A 99 20.09 13.18 4.41
N GLN A 100 19.88 14.43 3.97
CA GLN A 100 19.20 15.43 4.77
C GLN A 100 17.73 15.07 5.02
N HIS A 101 17.06 14.52 4.00
CA HIS A 101 15.69 14.01 4.14
C HIS A 101 15.62 12.87 5.15
N TYR A 102 16.63 11.97 5.15
CA TYR A 102 16.73 10.89 6.13
C TYR A 102 16.82 11.42 7.56
N LEU A 103 17.69 12.41 7.81
CA LEU A 103 17.83 13.01 9.13
C LEU A 103 16.54 13.65 9.62
N ASP A 104 15.84 14.37 8.74
CA ASP A 104 14.56 14.99 9.08
C ASP A 104 13.48 13.93 9.39
N ALA A 105 13.37 12.90 8.55
CA ALA A 105 12.35 11.85 8.70
C ALA A 105 12.62 10.95 9.91
N PHE A 106 13.86 10.49 10.08
CA PHE A 106 14.24 9.59 11.17
C PHE A 106 14.26 10.34 12.52
N GLY A 107 14.75 11.60 12.53
CA GLY A 107 14.71 12.46 13.71
C GLY A 107 13.26 12.85 14.10
N GLY A 108 12.41 13.17 13.11
CA GLY A 108 10.98 13.43 13.33
C GLY A 108 10.23 12.23 13.89
N GLY A 109 10.68 11.03 13.58
CA GLY A 109 10.22 9.78 14.16
C GLY A 109 10.87 9.41 15.49
N HIS A 110 11.56 10.34 16.15
CA HIS A 110 12.29 10.13 17.41
C HIS A 110 13.30 8.97 17.36
N PHE A 111 13.83 8.68 16.18
CA PHE A 111 14.78 7.58 15.91
C PHE A 111 14.24 6.17 16.23
N ASP A 112 12.92 6.02 16.29
CA ASP A 112 12.23 4.74 16.63
C ASP A 112 11.71 3.99 15.38
N GLY A 113 12.06 4.44 14.19
CA GLY A 113 11.73 3.77 12.93
C GLY A 113 12.74 2.68 12.58
N LYS A 114 12.41 1.85 11.57
CA LYS A 114 13.37 0.92 10.95
C LYS A 114 14.27 1.69 9.99
N PRO A 115 15.57 1.86 10.29
CA PRO A 115 16.49 2.70 9.51
C PRO A 115 16.52 2.35 8.01
N GLU A 116 16.51 1.06 7.70
CA GLU A 116 16.54 0.54 6.32
C GLU A 116 15.29 0.90 5.51
N LEU A 117 14.12 1.01 6.17
CA LEU A 117 12.89 1.42 5.51
C LEU A 117 12.88 2.93 5.25
N VAL A 118 13.32 3.73 6.24
CA VAL A 118 13.48 5.18 6.07
C VAL A 118 14.49 5.46 4.96
N TYR A 119 15.64 4.76 4.96
CA TYR A 119 16.64 4.85 3.89
C TYR A 119 16.03 4.58 2.50
N THR A 120 15.27 3.49 2.38
CA THR A 120 14.61 3.12 1.12
C THR A 120 13.63 4.20 0.67
N LEU A 121 12.80 4.71 1.58
CA LEU A 121 11.83 5.77 1.32
C LEU A 121 12.50 7.02 0.74
N VAL A 122 13.48 7.57 1.45
CA VAL A 122 14.08 8.86 1.07
C VAL A 122 14.92 8.79 -0.20
N ASN A 123 15.58 7.64 -0.44
CA ASN A 123 16.36 7.43 -1.68
C ASN A 123 15.48 7.19 -2.90
N LYS A 124 14.32 6.58 -2.73
CA LYS A 124 13.37 6.32 -3.83
C LYS A 124 12.46 7.52 -4.11
N ALA A 125 12.23 8.39 -3.13
CA ALA A 125 11.28 9.49 -3.25
C ALA A 125 11.46 10.36 -4.51
N PRO A 126 12.68 10.80 -4.92
CA PRO A 126 12.84 11.56 -6.16
C PRO A 126 12.37 10.81 -7.41
N SER A 127 12.66 9.52 -7.50
CA SER A 127 12.21 8.70 -8.63
C SER A 127 10.70 8.47 -8.62
N VAL A 128 10.09 8.41 -7.45
CA VAL A 128 8.63 8.28 -7.30
C VAL A 128 7.91 9.57 -7.76
N ILE A 129 8.42 10.74 -7.39
CA ILE A 129 7.88 12.03 -7.87
C ILE A 129 7.93 12.10 -9.40
N LYS A 130 9.09 11.72 -9.97
CA LYS A 130 9.23 11.69 -11.43
C LYS A 130 8.22 10.72 -12.06
N TRP A 131 8.11 9.51 -11.54
CA TRP A 131 7.18 8.49 -12.02
C TRP A 131 5.71 8.95 -11.95
N LEU A 132 5.28 9.55 -10.83
CA LEU A 132 3.93 10.08 -10.68
C LEU A 132 3.66 11.22 -11.68
N ASN A 133 4.63 12.12 -11.88
CA ASN A 133 4.52 13.18 -12.89
C ASN A 133 4.43 12.61 -14.31
N ASP A 134 5.23 11.59 -14.62
CA ASP A 134 5.22 10.94 -15.93
C ASP A 134 3.88 10.20 -16.19
N LEU A 135 3.22 9.70 -15.14
CA LEU A 135 1.86 9.15 -15.22
C LEU A 135 0.77 10.22 -15.36
N GLY A 136 1.09 11.50 -15.15
CA GLY A 136 0.16 12.59 -15.31
C GLY A 136 -0.42 13.17 -14.02
N VAL A 137 0.27 13.01 -12.89
CA VAL A 137 -0.04 13.77 -11.68
C VAL A 137 0.31 15.25 -11.89
N GLU A 138 -0.66 16.11 -11.72
CA GLU A 138 -0.51 17.55 -11.96
C GLU A 138 0.04 18.27 -10.72
N PHE A 139 1.31 18.02 -10.40
CA PHE A 139 2.01 18.78 -9.36
C PHE A 139 2.07 20.27 -9.70
N ASP A 140 2.04 21.13 -8.69
CA ASP A 140 2.22 22.58 -8.86
C ASP A 140 3.57 22.89 -9.48
N LYS A 141 3.57 23.72 -10.53
CA LYS A 141 4.75 24.07 -11.31
C LYS A 141 4.84 25.59 -11.52
N GLU A 142 6.07 26.07 -11.62
CA GLU A 142 6.37 27.40 -12.11
C GLU A 142 6.08 27.51 -13.62
N ALA A 143 6.10 28.73 -14.16
CA ALA A 143 5.84 28.97 -15.58
C ALA A 143 6.82 28.27 -16.53
N ASP A 144 8.01 27.94 -16.06
CA ASP A 144 9.06 27.22 -16.80
C ASP A 144 8.92 25.68 -16.71
N GLY A 145 7.89 25.18 -16.00
CA GLY A 145 7.66 23.76 -15.79
C GLY A 145 8.40 23.15 -14.60
N THR A 146 9.20 23.92 -13.87
CA THR A 146 9.87 23.45 -12.65
C THR A 146 8.85 23.20 -11.55
N MET A 147 8.91 22.03 -10.90
CA MET A 147 8.01 21.72 -9.77
C MET A 147 8.27 22.63 -8.59
N VAL A 148 7.20 23.24 -8.08
CA VAL A 148 7.21 24.01 -6.84
C VAL A 148 7.35 23.06 -5.67
N THR A 149 8.19 23.45 -4.68
CA THR A 149 8.31 22.73 -3.41
C THR A 149 8.13 23.68 -2.23
N THR A 150 7.43 23.19 -1.21
CA THR A 150 7.16 23.93 0.02
C THR A 150 7.74 23.23 1.24
N HIS A 151 7.74 23.91 2.39
CA HIS A 151 8.06 23.28 3.66
C HIS A 151 6.91 22.38 4.11
N GLY A 152 7.25 21.15 4.49
CA GLY A 152 6.39 20.32 5.33
C GLY A 152 6.61 20.62 6.81
N GLY A 153 5.74 20.09 7.67
CA GLY A 153 5.96 20.18 9.10
C GLY A 153 7.26 19.47 9.52
N GLY A 154 8.12 20.17 10.26
CA GLY A 154 9.37 19.61 10.78
C GLY A 154 10.50 19.40 9.76
N THR A 155 10.36 19.88 8.52
CA THR A 155 11.39 19.72 7.50
C THR A 155 12.41 20.85 7.50
N SER A 156 13.69 20.50 7.34
CA SER A 156 14.79 21.47 7.24
C SER A 156 14.91 22.11 5.86
N ARG A 157 14.27 21.54 4.83
CA ARG A 157 14.30 21.98 3.44
C ARG A 157 12.91 21.97 2.81
N LYS A 158 12.73 22.81 1.77
CA LYS A 158 11.54 22.79 0.93
C LYS A 158 11.61 21.58 -0.01
N ARG A 159 10.88 20.51 0.30
CA ARG A 159 10.85 19.28 -0.50
C ARG A 159 9.46 18.68 -0.68
N MET A 160 8.44 19.36 -0.19
CA MET A 160 7.07 18.88 -0.33
C MET A 160 6.50 19.31 -1.67
N HIS A 161 6.21 18.32 -2.52
CA HIS A 161 5.52 18.47 -3.80
C HIS A 161 4.03 18.35 -3.55
N ALA A 162 3.25 19.27 -4.07
CA ALA A 162 1.81 19.34 -3.84
C ALA A 162 1.03 19.55 -5.15
N CYS A 163 -0.24 19.23 -5.10
CA CYS A 163 -1.25 19.62 -6.06
C CYS A 163 -2.24 20.50 -5.29
N LYS A 164 -1.88 21.75 -5.04
CA LYS A 164 -2.59 22.67 -4.15
C LYS A 164 -2.86 22.01 -2.77
N ASP A 165 -4.12 21.89 -2.38
CA ASP A 165 -4.57 21.29 -1.11
C ASP A 165 -5.31 19.96 -1.27
N TYR A 166 -5.18 19.31 -2.46
CA TYR A 166 -5.80 18.01 -2.74
C TYR A 166 -4.82 16.98 -3.34
N SER A 167 -3.58 17.05 -2.92
CA SER A 167 -2.48 16.23 -3.48
C SER A 167 -2.78 14.73 -3.49
N GLY A 168 -3.35 14.20 -2.41
CA GLY A 168 -3.69 12.79 -2.32
C GLY A 168 -4.80 12.39 -3.30
N ALA A 169 -5.82 13.23 -3.45
CA ALA A 169 -6.91 13.00 -4.40
C ALA A 169 -6.38 12.96 -5.84
N GLU A 170 -5.48 13.88 -6.21
CA GLU A 170 -4.88 13.94 -7.54
C GLU A 170 -3.97 12.73 -7.82
N ILE A 171 -3.13 12.35 -6.85
CA ILE A 171 -2.31 11.14 -6.95
C ILE A 171 -3.21 9.90 -7.14
N MET A 172 -4.27 9.77 -6.33
CA MET A 172 -5.15 8.61 -6.43
C MET A 172 -5.99 8.61 -7.70
N ARG A 173 -6.42 9.79 -8.20
CA ARG A 173 -7.07 9.91 -9.51
C ARG A 173 -6.18 9.29 -10.60
N THR A 174 -4.94 9.74 -10.67
CA THR A 174 -3.98 9.26 -11.67
C THR A 174 -3.70 7.76 -11.53
N LEU A 175 -3.39 7.29 -10.32
CA LEU A 175 -3.08 5.87 -10.09
C LEU A 175 -4.29 4.96 -10.41
N ARG A 176 -5.50 5.38 -10.05
CA ARG A 176 -6.73 4.65 -10.36
C ARG A 176 -6.95 4.57 -11.87
N ASP A 177 -6.86 5.70 -12.56
CA ASP A 177 -7.05 5.76 -14.00
C ASP A 177 -6.02 4.87 -14.71
N GLU A 178 -4.75 4.89 -14.26
CA GLU A 178 -3.70 4.02 -14.78
C GLU A 178 -3.96 2.53 -14.51
N ALA A 179 -4.52 2.17 -13.35
CA ALA A 179 -4.89 0.78 -13.08
C ALA A 179 -6.02 0.31 -14.02
N PHE A 180 -7.00 1.15 -14.30
CA PHE A 180 -8.08 0.83 -15.24
C PHE A 180 -7.62 0.83 -16.71
N ASN A 181 -6.69 1.71 -17.08
CA ASN A 181 -6.10 1.73 -18.44
C ASN A 181 -5.32 0.42 -18.73
N ARG A 182 -4.91 -0.33 -17.71
CA ARG A 182 -4.23 -1.62 -17.80
C ARG A 182 -5.16 -2.81 -17.51
N ALA A 183 -6.44 -2.71 -17.83
CA ALA A 183 -7.45 -3.74 -17.54
C ALA A 183 -7.16 -5.12 -18.19
N ASP A 184 -6.30 -5.17 -19.18
CA ASP A 184 -5.77 -6.39 -19.78
C ASP A 184 -4.82 -7.16 -18.86
N LYS A 185 -4.19 -6.48 -17.89
CA LYS A 185 -3.23 -7.05 -16.94
C LYS A 185 -3.63 -6.89 -15.48
N ILE A 186 -4.40 -5.84 -15.14
CA ILE A 186 -4.84 -5.57 -13.77
C ILE A 186 -6.35 -5.78 -13.70
N LYS A 187 -6.77 -6.84 -13.02
CA LYS A 187 -8.17 -7.01 -12.64
C LYS A 187 -8.42 -6.38 -11.29
N VAL A 188 -9.24 -5.33 -11.26
CA VAL A 188 -9.69 -4.68 -10.02
C VAL A 188 -10.97 -5.35 -9.55
N VAL A 189 -11.06 -5.69 -8.27
CA VAL A 189 -12.26 -6.16 -7.60
C VAL A 189 -12.55 -5.30 -6.37
N ASP A 190 -13.50 -4.40 -6.56
CA ASP A 190 -13.98 -3.49 -5.53
C ASP A 190 -14.91 -4.20 -4.53
N PHE A 191 -15.15 -3.57 -3.37
CA PHE A 191 -16.03 -4.08 -2.31
C PHE A 191 -15.75 -5.54 -1.95
N THR A 192 -14.46 -5.89 -1.97
CA THR A 192 -13.99 -7.26 -1.77
C THR A 192 -12.86 -7.29 -0.76
N ALA A 193 -13.15 -7.87 0.40
CA ALA A 193 -12.19 -7.99 1.49
C ALA A 193 -11.41 -9.30 1.41
N ALA A 194 -10.10 -9.26 1.58
CA ALA A 194 -9.33 -10.46 1.88
C ALA A 194 -9.51 -10.81 3.37
N ILE A 195 -9.94 -12.02 3.66
CA ILE A 195 -10.30 -12.45 5.01
C ILE A 195 -9.41 -13.57 5.54
N GLU A 196 -8.69 -14.27 4.67
CA GLU A 196 -7.72 -15.28 5.05
C GLU A 196 -6.62 -15.37 3.99
N ILE A 197 -5.36 -15.55 4.39
CA ILE A 197 -4.24 -15.81 3.48
C ILE A 197 -4.06 -17.31 3.33
N LEU A 198 -4.10 -17.79 2.09
CA LEU A 198 -3.84 -19.17 1.77
C LEU A 198 -2.34 -19.46 1.71
N LYS A 199 -1.94 -20.62 2.18
CA LYS A 199 -0.56 -21.11 2.15
C LYS A 199 -0.48 -22.42 1.38
N ASP A 200 0.65 -22.61 0.70
CA ASP A 200 1.00 -23.89 0.11
C ASP A 200 1.49 -24.90 1.20
N GLU A 201 1.79 -26.13 0.78
CA GLU A 201 2.30 -27.18 1.67
C GLU A 201 3.64 -26.85 2.33
N LYS A 202 4.39 -25.90 1.76
CA LYS A 202 5.66 -25.39 2.29
C LYS A 202 5.50 -24.20 3.22
N GLY A 203 4.26 -23.70 3.39
CA GLY A 203 3.95 -22.55 4.21
C GLY A 203 4.12 -21.20 3.50
N ASN A 204 4.41 -21.17 2.20
CA ASN A 204 4.47 -19.93 1.42
C ASN A 204 3.08 -19.41 1.10
N ALA A 205 2.93 -18.09 0.95
CA ALA A 205 1.67 -17.50 0.51
C ALA A 205 1.31 -18.01 -0.91
N ALA A 206 0.07 -18.47 -1.08
CA ALA A 206 -0.43 -19.06 -2.33
C ALA A 206 -1.71 -18.37 -2.84
N GLY A 207 -2.19 -17.36 -2.13
CA GLY A 207 -3.41 -16.62 -2.45
C GLY A 207 -4.16 -16.15 -1.22
N ALA A 208 -5.46 -15.94 -1.37
CA ALA A 208 -6.34 -15.54 -0.27
C ALA A 208 -7.78 -16.02 -0.50
N ILE A 209 -8.52 -16.13 0.59
CA ILE A 209 -9.99 -16.14 0.55
C ILE A 209 -10.46 -14.69 0.54
N LEU A 210 -11.22 -14.35 -0.45
CA LEU A 210 -11.87 -13.07 -0.63
C LEU A 210 -13.34 -13.17 -0.26
N MET A 211 -13.91 -12.09 0.23
CA MET A 211 -15.34 -11.99 0.52
C MET A 211 -15.92 -10.76 -0.15
N ASN A 212 -16.94 -10.95 -0.98
CA ASN A 212 -17.72 -9.83 -1.47
C ASN A 212 -18.44 -9.16 -0.28
N MET A 213 -18.24 -7.87 -0.09
CA MET A 213 -18.75 -7.14 1.07
C MET A 213 -20.28 -6.93 1.05
N GLU A 214 -20.88 -7.02 -0.13
CA GLU A 214 -22.34 -6.88 -0.32
C GLU A 214 -23.06 -8.22 -0.21
N THR A 215 -22.66 -9.19 -1.04
CA THR A 215 -23.32 -10.51 -1.10
C THR A 215 -22.86 -11.48 -0.01
N LYS A 216 -21.70 -11.22 0.62
CA LYS A 216 -21.01 -12.13 1.55
C LYS A 216 -20.54 -13.44 0.94
N GLU A 217 -20.53 -13.52 -0.37
CA GLU A 217 -19.98 -14.64 -1.11
C GLU A 217 -18.49 -14.77 -0.87
N LEU A 218 -18.03 -16.00 -0.65
CA LEU A 218 -16.61 -16.32 -0.50
C LEU A 218 -16.05 -16.78 -1.84
N MET A 219 -14.87 -16.28 -2.16
CA MET A 219 -14.18 -16.56 -3.42
C MET A 219 -12.72 -16.94 -3.13
N VAL A 220 -12.20 -17.87 -3.89
CA VAL A 220 -10.81 -18.32 -3.81
C VAL A 220 -9.97 -17.59 -4.84
N ALA A 221 -9.00 -16.82 -4.38
CA ALA A 221 -8.00 -16.18 -5.24
C ALA A 221 -6.66 -16.90 -5.09
N LYS A 222 -6.19 -17.53 -6.16
CA LYS A 222 -4.87 -18.16 -6.23
C LYS A 222 -3.86 -17.19 -6.81
N ALA A 223 -2.68 -17.09 -6.19
CA ALA A 223 -1.61 -16.22 -6.67
C ALA A 223 -0.23 -16.78 -6.32
N LYS A 224 0.77 -16.47 -7.15
CA LYS A 224 2.18 -16.84 -6.90
C LYS A 224 2.81 -15.92 -5.85
N VAL A 225 2.36 -14.67 -5.77
CA VAL A 225 2.82 -13.64 -4.84
C VAL A 225 1.62 -12.92 -4.25
N VAL A 226 1.67 -12.62 -2.96
CA VAL A 226 0.66 -11.81 -2.27
C VAL A 226 1.33 -10.56 -1.70
N ILE A 227 0.81 -9.39 -2.06
CA ILE A 227 1.24 -8.10 -1.53
C ILE A 227 0.14 -7.56 -0.63
N ILE A 228 0.45 -7.32 0.64
CA ILE A 228 -0.48 -6.71 1.61
C ILE A 228 -0.18 -5.22 1.69
N ALA A 229 -1.17 -4.40 1.29
CA ALA A 229 -1.10 -2.94 1.24
C ALA A 229 -2.36 -2.31 1.84
N THR A 230 -2.79 -2.84 2.97
CA THR A 230 -4.10 -2.52 3.59
C THR A 230 -4.14 -1.21 4.35
N GLY A 231 -2.98 -0.58 4.58
CA GLY A 231 -2.85 0.66 5.35
C GLY A 231 -2.82 0.45 6.86
#